data_5417e80a26e45251f8a818d50ae00aba
#
_entry.id   5417e80a26e45251f8a818d50ae00aba
#
_cell.length_a   1.000
_cell.length_b   1.000
_cell.length_c   1.000
_cell.angle_alpha   90.00
_cell.angle_beta   90.00
_cell.angle_gamma   90.00
#
_symmetry.space_group_name_H-M   'P 1'
#
loop_
_entity.id
_entity.type
_entity.pdbx_description
1 polymer ?
#
loop_
_entity_poly.entity_id
_entity_poly.type
_entity_poly.pdbx_seq_one_letter_code
_entity_poly.pdbx_strand_id
1 'polypeptide(L)'
;MKIAIGNDHAAVELKKTIMEYVESMGHEVTNFGTDSSESCNYPEYGEKVANVVASGEFDCGILICGTGVGISIAANKVNGIRAAVCSDTATARLVKQHNNANIIAFGERIVGVELAKDIVKAYLTAEFEGGRHAKRVAMISDIEARN
;
A
#
# COMPACT_ATOMS: atom_id res chain seq x y z
N MET A 1 6.51 -13.00 -1.46
CA MET A 1 6.68 -11.86 -0.52
C MET A 1 5.71 -12.00 0.65
N LYS A 2 6.07 -11.37 1.76
CA LYS A 2 5.17 -11.19 2.90
C LYS A 2 4.53 -9.81 2.80
N ILE A 3 3.22 -9.78 2.66
CA ILE A 3 2.44 -8.58 2.38
C ILE A 3 1.50 -8.29 3.54
N ALA A 4 1.52 -7.06 4.06
CA ALA A 4 0.58 -6.58 5.05
C ALA A 4 -0.57 -5.86 4.35
N ILE A 5 -1.81 -6.20 4.66
CA ILE A 5 -2.97 -5.50 4.10
C ILE A 5 -3.80 -4.90 5.23
N GLY A 6 -4.29 -3.68 5.02
CA GLY A 6 -5.17 -3.00 5.96
C GLY A 6 -6.25 -2.23 5.21
N ASN A 7 -7.37 -2.00 5.91
CA ASN A 7 -8.53 -1.31 5.36
C ASN A 7 -9.35 -0.69 6.48
N ASP A 8 -10.21 0.25 6.12
CA ASP A 8 -11.26 0.72 6.99
C ASP A 8 -12.60 0.02 6.67
N HIS A 9 -13.68 0.46 7.33
CA HIS A 9 -15.00 -0.12 7.18
C HIS A 9 -15.59 -0.03 5.77
N ALA A 10 -15.11 0.89 4.94
CA ALA A 10 -15.61 1.05 3.56
C ALA A 10 -15.10 -0.05 2.63
N ALA A 11 -14.04 -0.76 2.98
CA ALA A 11 -13.33 -1.64 2.06
C ALA A 11 -13.18 -3.09 2.55
N VAL A 12 -14.11 -3.57 3.37
CA VAL A 12 -14.06 -4.94 3.91
C VAL A 12 -14.12 -6.00 2.80
N GLU A 13 -15.06 -5.86 1.86
CA GLU A 13 -15.22 -6.84 0.79
C GLU A 13 -14.08 -6.78 -0.23
N LEU A 14 -13.65 -5.58 -0.61
CA LEU A 14 -12.51 -5.44 -1.53
C LEU A 14 -11.22 -5.99 -0.92
N LYS A 15 -10.99 -5.77 0.37
CA LYS A 15 -9.84 -6.35 1.07
C LYS A 15 -9.84 -7.87 0.95
N LYS A 16 -10.96 -8.53 1.21
CA LYS A 16 -11.07 -9.98 1.10
C LYS A 16 -10.72 -10.48 -0.29
N THR A 17 -11.27 -9.83 -1.31
CA THR A 17 -11.00 -10.17 -2.70
C THR A 17 -9.52 -10.02 -3.06
N ILE A 18 -8.91 -8.92 -2.61
CA ILE A 18 -7.48 -8.68 -2.86
C ILE A 18 -6.60 -9.68 -2.11
N MET A 19 -6.94 -10.04 -0.88
CA MET A 19 -6.21 -11.08 -0.14
C MET A 19 -6.20 -12.41 -0.90
N GLU A 20 -7.36 -12.86 -1.36
CA GLU A 20 -7.48 -14.09 -2.13
C GLU A 20 -6.64 -14.02 -3.42
N TYR A 21 -6.69 -12.87 -4.10
CA TYR A 21 -5.93 -12.67 -5.33
C TYR A 21 -4.41 -12.72 -5.08
N VAL A 22 -3.94 -12.02 -4.05
CA VAL A 22 -2.53 -11.99 -3.67
C VAL A 22 -2.04 -13.38 -3.27
N GLU A 23 -2.82 -14.13 -2.52
CA GLU A 23 -2.53 -15.52 -2.18
C GLU A 23 -2.44 -16.40 -3.42
N SER A 24 -3.33 -16.20 -4.40
CA SER A 24 -3.32 -16.94 -5.66
C SER A 24 -2.06 -16.67 -6.49
N MET A 25 -1.38 -15.55 -6.26
CA MET A 25 -0.11 -15.21 -6.89
C MET A 25 1.10 -15.85 -6.17
N GLY A 26 0.87 -16.58 -5.09
CA GLY A 26 1.93 -17.25 -4.33
C GLY A 26 2.55 -16.43 -3.20
N HIS A 27 1.93 -15.32 -2.81
CA HIS A 27 2.42 -14.50 -1.70
C HIS A 27 1.73 -14.86 -0.39
N GLU A 28 2.39 -14.58 0.73
CA GLU A 28 1.77 -14.59 2.06
C GLU A 28 1.16 -13.23 2.32
N VAL A 29 -0.10 -13.17 2.77
CA VAL A 29 -0.76 -11.92 3.13
C VAL A 29 -1.31 -12.02 4.55
N THR A 30 -1.09 -10.98 5.35
CA THR A 30 -1.61 -10.87 6.72
C THR A 30 -2.56 -9.68 6.81
N ASN A 31 -3.74 -9.93 7.36
CA ASN A 31 -4.80 -8.95 7.54
C ASN A 31 -4.60 -8.15 8.83
N PHE A 32 -4.31 -6.87 8.69
CA PHE A 32 -4.23 -5.90 9.80
C PHE A 32 -5.42 -4.94 9.82
N GLY A 33 -6.37 -5.12 8.90
CA GLY A 33 -7.54 -4.26 8.76
C GLY A 33 -8.73 -4.69 9.60
N THR A 34 -9.85 -4.00 9.41
CA THR A 34 -11.11 -4.39 10.02
C THR A 34 -11.87 -5.37 9.14
N ASP A 35 -12.58 -6.29 9.78
CA ASP A 35 -13.53 -7.19 9.11
C ASP A 35 -14.99 -6.75 9.35
N SER A 36 -15.19 -5.65 10.05
CA SER A 36 -16.50 -5.09 10.37
C SER A 36 -16.85 -3.90 9.46
N SER A 37 -18.11 -3.82 9.06
CA SER A 37 -18.64 -2.66 8.32
C SER A 37 -19.00 -1.49 9.25
N GLU A 38 -18.85 -1.64 10.56
CA GLU A 38 -19.07 -0.54 11.50
C GLU A 38 -18.03 0.54 11.33
N SER A 39 -18.45 1.82 11.42
CA SER A 39 -17.58 2.96 11.26
C SER A 39 -16.35 2.87 12.15
N CYS A 40 -15.18 3.09 11.58
CA CYS A 40 -13.91 3.09 12.28
C CYS A 40 -12.99 4.18 11.72
N ASN A 41 -11.86 4.37 12.36
CA ASN A 41 -10.90 5.41 12.02
C ASN A 41 -9.78 4.84 11.14
N TYR A 42 -9.74 5.21 9.86
CA TYR A 42 -8.75 4.70 8.90
C TYR A 42 -7.28 4.91 9.31
N PRO A 43 -6.90 6.01 10.03
CA PRO A 43 -5.50 6.20 10.40
C PRO A 43 -4.94 5.09 11.29
N GLU A 44 -5.75 4.48 12.14
CA GLU A 44 -5.33 3.36 12.99
C GLU A 44 -4.82 2.19 12.16
N TYR A 45 -5.51 1.88 11.08
CA TYR A 45 -5.15 0.78 10.18
C TYR A 45 -3.99 1.13 9.26
N GLY A 46 -3.93 2.38 8.80
CA GLY A 46 -2.80 2.89 8.04
C GLY A 46 -1.50 2.80 8.85
N GLU A 47 -1.55 3.21 10.09
CA GLU A 47 -0.39 3.15 11.00
C GLU A 47 0.05 1.71 11.29
N LYS A 48 -0.88 0.80 11.54
CA LYS A 48 -0.55 -0.62 11.80
C LYS A 48 0.25 -1.23 10.65
N VAL A 49 -0.24 -1.08 9.43
CA VAL A 49 0.44 -1.61 8.25
C VAL A 49 1.78 -0.91 8.06
N ALA A 50 1.82 0.40 8.20
CA ALA A 50 3.05 1.18 8.05
C ALA A 50 4.14 0.72 9.02
N ASN A 51 3.79 0.49 10.29
CA ASN A 51 4.75 0.05 11.31
C ASN A 51 5.37 -1.31 10.98
N VAL A 52 4.58 -2.29 10.55
CA VAL A 52 5.10 -3.63 10.26
C VAL A 52 5.90 -3.67 8.95
N VAL A 53 5.60 -2.78 8.02
CA VAL A 53 6.42 -2.62 6.80
C VAL A 53 7.73 -1.89 7.12
N ALA A 54 7.66 -0.80 7.89
CA ALA A 54 8.84 -0.03 8.28
C ALA A 54 9.83 -0.86 9.11
N SER A 55 9.35 -1.79 9.93
CA SER A 55 10.20 -2.68 10.74
C SER A 55 10.95 -3.72 9.93
N GLY A 56 10.58 -3.93 8.66
CA GLY A 56 11.15 -4.98 7.81
C GLY A 56 10.51 -6.35 8.00
N GLU A 57 9.50 -6.48 8.88
CA GLU A 57 8.79 -7.74 9.07
C GLU A 57 7.98 -8.13 7.84
N PHE A 58 7.50 -7.15 7.08
CA PHE A 58 6.77 -7.34 5.82
C PHE A 58 7.48 -6.63 4.68
N ASP A 59 7.43 -7.22 3.50
CA ASP A 59 8.10 -6.68 2.31
C ASP A 59 7.41 -5.44 1.76
N CYS A 60 6.09 -5.39 1.83
CA CYS A 60 5.29 -4.24 1.38
C CYS A 60 3.90 -4.27 2.00
N GLY A 61 3.15 -3.21 1.77
CA GLY A 61 1.79 -3.06 2.27
C GLY A 61 0.78 -2.65 1.20
N ILE A 62 -0.48 -3.02 1.43
CA ILE A 62 -1.63 -2.62 0.63
C ILE A 62 -2.66 -2.02 1.58
N LEU A 63 -3.10 -0.81 1.29
CA LEU A 63 -4.09 -0.09 2.12
C LEU A 63 -5.30 0.31 1.28
N ILE A 64 -6.49 0.07 1.82
CA ILE A 64 -7.74 0.34 1.12
C ILE A 64 -8.71 1.08 2.05
N CYS A 65 -9.18 2.24 1.63
CA CYS A 65 -10.27 2.95 2.30
C CYS A 65 -11.26 3.43 1.24
N GLY A 66 -12.09 4.42 1.52
CA GLY A 66 -13.04 4.93 0.53
C GLY A 66 -12.39 5.49 -0.72
N THR A 67 -11.30 6.24 -0.57
CA THR A 67 -10.54 6.86 -1.67
C THR A 67 -9.10 6.39 -1.77
N GLY A 68 -8.56 5.78 -0.73
CA GLY A 68 -7.13 5.46 -0.61
C GLY A 68 -6.29 6.64 -0.13
N VAL A 69 -6.83 7.86 -0.15
CA VAL A 69 -6.06 9.09 0.14
C VAL A 69 -5.75 9.21 1.64
N GLY A 70 -6.76 9.21 2.48
CA GLY A 70 -6.56 9.42 3.93
C GLY A 70 -5.67 8.36 4.55
N ILE A 71 -5.89 7.10 4.20
CA ILE A 71 -5.11 5.99 4.76
C ILE A 71 -3.64 6.03 4.30
N SER A 72 -3.38 6.51 3.09
CA SER A 72 -2.00 6.69 2.59
C SER A 72 -1.29 7.85 3.29
N ILE A 73 -2.01 8.96 3.54
CA ILE A 73 -1.46 10.09 4.28
C ILE A 73 -1.05 9.65 5.69
N ALA A 74 -1.91 8.89 6.36
CA ALA A 74 -1.62 8.33 7.68
C ALA A 74 -0.37 7.44 7.66
N ALA A 75 -0.28 6.52 6.70
CA ALA A 75 0.87 5.64 6.56
C ALA A 75 2.18 6.41 6.35
N ASN A 76 2.14 7.47 5.55
CA ASN A 76 3.32 8.31 5.28
C ASN A 76 3.82 9.10 6.49
N LYS A 77 3.09 9.12 7.60
CA LYS A 77 3.57 9.72 8.85
C LYS A 77 4.56 8.81 9.60
N VAL A 78 4.63 7.55 9.21
CA VAL A 78 5.58 6.60 9.80
C VAL A 78 6.90 6.68 9.03
N ASN A 79 8.00 6.88 9.75
CA ASN A 79 9.33 6.97 9.16
C ASN A 79 9.67 5.69 8.37
N GLY A 80 10.24 5.87 7.18
CA GLY A 80 10.60 4.78 6.30
C GLY A 80 9.51 4.37 5.31
N ILE A 81 8.32 4.98 5.39
CA ILE A 81 7.20 4.65 4.51
C ILE A 81 7.12 5.63 3.32
N ARG A 82 6.95 5.05 2.16
CA ARG A 82 6.61 5.74 0.92
C ARG A 82 5.35 5.07 0.39
N ALA A 83 4.20 5.58 0.84
CA ALA A 83 2.89 5.11 0.43
C ALA A 83 2.36 5.99 -0.70
N ALA A 84 1.84 5.36 -1.75
CA ALA A 84 1.31 6.06 -2.90
C ALA A 84 -0.11 5.59 -3.23
N VAL A 85 -1.00 6.56 -3.49
CA VAL A 85 -2.35 6.27 -4.00
C VAL A 85 -2.24 5.92 -5.47
N CYS A 86 -2.79 4.78 -5.87
CA CYS A 86 -2.77 4.31 -7.25
C CYS A 86 -4.20 4.01 -7.70
N SER A 87 -4.66 4.75 -8.71
CA SER A 87 -5.98 4.53 -9.31
C SER A 87 -5.88 4.00 -10.74
N ASP A 88 -4.68 3.70 -11.19
CA ASP A 88 -4.39 3.12 -12.51
C ASP A 88 -3.15 2.22 -12.43
N THR A 89 -2.98 1.38 -13.43
CA THR A 89 -1.89 0.40 -13.47
C THR A 89 -0.54 1.02 -13.80
N ALA A 90 -0.52 2.07 -14.58
CA ALA A 90 0.73 2.75 -14.93
C ALA A 90 1.36 3.39 -13.69
N THR A 91 0.57 4.11 -12.89
CA THR A 91 1.04 4.68 -11.62
C THR A 91 1.53 3.57 -10.68
N ALA A 92 0.78 2.49 -10.54
CA ALA A 92 1.14 1.38 -9.67
C ALA A 92 2.49 0.76 -10.04
N ARG A 93 2.77 0.59 -11.32
CA ARG A 93 4.05 0.09 -11.81
C ARG A 93 5.17 1.11 -11.57
N LEU A 94 4.94 2.35 -11.92
CA LEU A 94 5.95 3.41 -11.87
C LEU A 94 6.33 3.80 -10.44
N VAL A 95 5.41 3.78 -9.48
CA VAL A 95 5.75 4.09 -8.08
C VAL A 95 6.71 3.07 -7.49
N LYS A 96 6.67 1.82 -7.97
CA LYS A 96 7.66 0.82 -7.58
C LYS A 96 8.98 1.05 -8.33
N GLN A 97 8.91 1.16 -9.64
CA GLN A 97 10.11 1.31 -10.48
C GLN A 97 10.93 2.56 -10.16
N HIS A 98 10.27 3.69 -9.90
CA HIS A 98 10.92 4.99 -9.75
C HIS A 98 11.05 5.45 -8.30
N ASN A 99 10.04 5.19 -7.47
CA ASN A 99 9.98 5.72 -6.11
C ASN A 99 10.25 4.68 -5.04
N ASN A 100 10.39 3.43 -5.44
CA ASN A 100 10.51 2.30 -4.53
C ASN A 100 9.45 2.37 -3.41
N ALA A 101 8.22 2.68 -3.81
CA ALA A 101 7.10 2.73 -2.86
C ALA A 101 6.96 1.37 -2.16
N ASN A 102 6.85 1.39 -0.85
CA ASN A 102 6.70 0.18 -0.05
C ASN A 102 5.26 -0.06 0.42
N ILE A 103 4.37 0.90 0.15
CA ILE A 103 2.93 0.74 0.35
C ILE A 103 2.21 1.37 -0.84
N ILE A 104 1.18 0.68 -1.35
CA ILE A 104 0.21 1.28 -2.26
C ILE A 104 -1.15 1.36 -1.57
N ALA A 105 -1.94 2.34 -1.97
CA ALA A 105 -3.29 2.53 -1.47
C ALA A 105 -4.24 2.79 -2.64
N PHE A 106 -5.48 2.36 -2.49
CA PHE A 106 -6.53 2.69 -3.44
C PHE A 106 -7.89 2.71 -2.75
N GLY A 107 -8.91 3.16 -3.47
CA GLY A 107 -10.21 3.42 -2.90
C GLY A 107 -11.30 2.48 -3.40
N GLU A 108 -12.05 1.89 -2.47
CA GLU A 108 -13.24 1.10 -2.75
C GLU A 108 -14.24 1.85 -3.62
N ARG A 109 -14.39 3.16 -3.40
CA ARG A 109 -15.33 4.02 -4.14
C ARG A 109 -14.80 4.50 -5.47
N ILE A 110 -13.52 4.29 -5.74
CA ILE A 110 -12.83 4.85 -6.90
C ILE A 110 -12.52 3.77 -7.95
N VAL A 111 -12.04 2.61 -7.52
CA VAL A 111 -11.63 1.54 -8.43
C VAL A 111 -12.56 0.33 -8.27
N GLY A 112 -12.91 -0.28 -9.40
CA GLY A 112 -13.64 -1.55 -9.40
C GLY A 112 -12.71 -2.72 -9.09
N VAL A 113 -13.29 -3.89 -8.83
CA VAL A 113 -12.55 -5.10 -8.42
C VAL A 113 -11.48 -5.50 -9.42
N GLU A 114 -11.82 -5.53 -10.71
CA GLU A 114 -10.86 -5.94 -11.74
C GLU A 114 -9.69 -4.97 -11.87
N LEU A 115 -9.97 -3.68 -11.83
CA LEU A 115 -8.91 -2.66 -11.86
C LEU A 115 -8.04 -2.75 -10.60
N ALA A 116 -8.63 -2.97 -9.43
CA ALA A 116 -7.88 -3.14 -8.19
C ALA A 116 -6.90 -4.32 -8.27
N LYS A 117 -7.34 -5.45 -8.83
CA LYS A 117 -6.47 -6.61 -9.07
C LYS A 117 -5.31 -6.27 -10.01
N ASP A 118 -5.61 -5.55 -11.10
CA ASP A 118 -4.59 -5.14 -12.07
C ASP A 118 -3.58 -4.17 -11.45
N ILE A 119 -4.04 -3.24 -10.61
CA ILE A 119 -3.18 -2.31 -9.86
C ILE A 119 -2.23 -3.08 -8.95
N VAL A 120 -2.76 -4.02 -8.16
CA VAL A 120 -1.95 -4.84 -7.26
C VAL A 120 -0.93 -5.67 -8.03
N LYS A 121 -1.33 -6.31 -9.12
CA LYS A 121 -0.43 -7.08 -9.97
C LYS A 121 0.68 -6.22 -10.55
N ALA A 122 0.33 -5.05 -11.09
CA ALA A 122 1.31 -4.13 -11.67
C ALA A 122 2.37 -3.70 -10.65
N TYR A 123 1.96 -3.43 -9.41
CA TYR A 123 2.86 -3.08 -8.33
C TYR A 123 3.73 -4.26 -7.89
N LEU A 124 3.14 -5.41 -7.62
CA LEU A 124 3.85 -6.57 -7.06
C LEU A 124 4.82 -7.20 -8.05
N THR A 125 4.60 -7.05 -9.35
CA THR A 125 5.49 -7.60 -10.39
C THR A 125 6.54 -6.62 -10.88
N ALA A 126 6.49 -5.36 -10.45
CA ALA A 126 7.49 -4.36 -10.78
C ALA A 126 8.69 -4.43 -9.83
N GLU A 127 9.84 -3.97 -10.30
CA GLU A 127 11.07 -3.90 -9.51
C GLU A 127 11.63 -2.48 -9.54
N PHE A 128 12.24 -2.07 -8.42
CA PHE A 128 12.91 -0.77 -8.35
C PHE A 128 14.09 -0.75 -9.32
N GLU A 129 14.13 0.27 -10.18
CA GLU A 129 15.17 0.40 -11.20
C GLU A 129 16.52 0.90 -10.67
N GLY A 130 16.53 1.54 -9.51
CA GLY A 130 17.76 2.10 -8.96
C GLY A 130 18.31 3.26 -9.79
N GLY A 131 19.62 3.30 -10.00
CA GLY A 131 20.25 4.35 -10.81
C GLY A 131 19.92 5.76 -10.32
N ARG A 132 19.48 6.63 -11.25
CA ARG A 132 19.09 8.02 -10.93
C ARG A 132 17.93 8.09 -9.93
N HIS A 133 17.05 7.07 -9.92
CA HIS A 133 15.92 7.01 -9.00
C HIS A 133 16.37 6.77 -7.56
N ALA A 134 17.41 5.98 -7.34
CA ALA A 134 17.96 5.72 -6.01
C ALA A 134 18.42 7.00 -5.32
N LYS A 135 19.06 7.89 -6.06
CA LYS A 135 19.48 9.20 -5.53
C LYS A 135 18.28 10.04 -5.08
N ARG A 136 17.22 10.06 -5.88
CA ARG A 136 16.00 10.81 -5.56
C ARG A 136 15.25 10.23 -4.36
N VAL A 137 15.17 8.92 -4.26
CA VAL A 137 14.59 8.25 -3.08
C VAL A 137 15.41 8.55 -1.83
N ALA A 138 16.74 8.55 -1.93
CA ALA A 138 17.61 8.93 -0.81
C ALA A 138 17.36 10.38 -0.36
N MET A 139 17.11 11.30 -1.29
CA MET A 139 16.77 12.68 -0.96
C MET A 139 15.45 12.81 -0.20
N ILE A 140 14.46 11.95 -0.50
CA ILE A 140 13.21 11.87 0.28
C ILE A 140 13.51 11.43 1.71
N SER A 141 14.35 10.41 1.87
CA SER A 141 14.78 9.93 3.19
C SER A 141 15.54 11.01 3.98
N ASP A 142 16.35 11.83 3.31
CA ASP A 142 17.06 12.96 3.92
C ASP A 142 16.09 14.01 4.47
N ILE A 143 15.01 14.30 3.73
CA ILE A 143 13.96 15.22 4.20
C ILE A 143 13.32 14.67 5.47
N GLU A 144 12.99 13.40 5.50
CA GLU A 144 12.42 12.72 6.67
C GLU A 144 13.35 12.85 7.88
N ALA A 145 14.64 12.61 7.70
CA ALA A 145 15.64 12.66 8.77
C ALA A 145 15.82 14.05 9.36
N ARG A 146 15.51 15.12 8.61
CA ARG A 146 15.62 16.51 9.06
C ARG A 146 14.36 17.02 9.80
N ASN A 147 13.29 16.24 9.85
CA ASN A 147 12.00 16.67 10.43
C ASN A 147 11.52 15.81 11.57
#